data_235a421b1d4f1e469585b1dee4648957
#
_entry.id   235a421b1d4f1e469585b1dee4648957
#
_cell.length_a   1.000
_cell.length_b   1.000
_cell.length_c   1.000
_cell.angle_alpha   90.00
_cell.angle_beta   90.00
_cell.angle_gamma   90.00
#
_symmetry.space_group_name_H-M   'P 1'
#
loop_
_entity.id
_entity.type
_entity.pdbx_description
1 polymer ?
#
loop_
_entity_poly.entity_id
_entity_poly.type
_entity_poly.pdbx_seq_one_letter_code
_entity_poly.pdbx_strand_id
1 'polypeptide(L)'
;VLITCETLEHAMHLKGLLPEYTLVYREEGLDWRDRKRYIKQRLITEDEPDMTLERRIKLTKAFGLGKLKKVICTTVWNVGVSFNNLEVLIRADAGGSPVNDTQIPGRVSRTAEGKQVGIVHDYMDQFSTGFKTKASKRRDSYEENGWEQIFPKKGKNGDFYQRMFW
;
A
#
# COMPACT_ATOMS: atom_id res chain seq x y z
N VAL A 1 6.79 -7.20 1.25
CA VAL A 1 6.17 -5.94 1.70
C VAL A 1 5.43 -5.30 0.54
N LEU A 2 4.19 -4.90 0.76
CA LEU A 2 3.37 -4.13 -0.16
C LEU A 2 2.98 -2.80 0.48
N ILE A 3 3.17 -1.69 -0.24
CA ILE A 3 2.65 -0.38 0.14
C ILE A 3 1.55 -0.01 -0.83
N THR A 4 0.36 0.31 -0.33
CA THR A 4 -0.77 0.77 -1.14
C THR A 4 -0.96 2.27 -1.03
N CYS A 5 -1.17 2.93 -2.17
CA CYS A 5 -1.42 4.37 -2.28
C CYS A 5 -2.73 4.63 -3.03
N GLU A 6 -3.42 5.69 -2.69
CA GLU A 6 -4.63 6.10 -3.40
C GLU A 6 -4.30 6.77 -4.74
N THR A 7 -3.28 7.64 -4.76
CA THR A 7 -2.90 8.43 -5.93
C THR A 7 -1.53 8.04 -6.47
N LEU A 8 -1.35 8.22 -7.79
CA LEU A 8 -0.07 7.99 -8.45
C LEU A 8 1.01 8.97 -7.96
N GLU A 9 0.64 10.22 -7.75
CA GLU A 9 1.57 11.25 -7.25
C GLU A 9 2.15 10.86 -5.89
N HIS A 10 1.32 10.40 -4.95
CA HIS A 10 1.79 9.91 -3.66
C HIS A 10 2.71 8.70 -3.81
N ALA A 11 2.35 7.75 -4.68
CA ALA A 11 3.16 6.58 -4.96
C ALA A 11 4.53 6.94 -5.56
N MET A 12 4.60 7.95 -6.45
CA MET A 12 5.84 8.47 -7.01
C MET A 12 6.72 9.13 -5.94
N HIS A 13 6.15 9.94 -5.05
CA HIS A 13 6.90 10.54 -3.93
C HIS A 13 7.49 9.45 -3.02
N LEU A 14 6.70 8.44 -2.65
CA LEU A 14 7.20 7.31 -1.86
C LEU A 14 8.29 6.54 -2.61
N LYS A 15 8.16 6.33 -3.92
CA LYS A 15 9.21 5.71 -4.74
C LYS A 15 10.51 6.51 -4.71
N GLY A 16 10.44 7.84 -4.73
CA GLY A 16 11.60 8.71 -4.58
C GLY A 16 12.32 8.54 -3.23
N LEU A 17 11.56 8.32 -2.16
CA LEU A 17 12.10 8.07 -0.81
C LEU A 17 12.55 6.62 -0.59
N LEU A 18 11.98 5.68 -1.33
CA LEU A 18 12.19 4.23 -1.21
C LEU A 18 12.63 3.65 -2.57
N PRO A 19 13.81 3.99 -3.05
CA PRO A 19 14.25 3.64 -4.40
C PRO A 19 14.35 2.13 -4.66
N GLU A 20 14.47 1.31 -3.62
CA GLU A 20 14.51 -0.14 -3.71
C GLU A 20 13.13 -0.80 -3.93
N TYR A 21 12.04 -0.04 -3.79
CA TYR A 21 10.69 -0.54 -4.08
C TYR A 21 10.38 -0.44 -5.57
N THR A 22 9.72 -1.45 -6.11
CA THR A 22 9.17 -1.39 -7.47
C THR A 22 7.80 -0.73 -7.45
N LEU A 23 7.60 0.28 -8.30
CA LEU A 23 6.32 0.96 -8.43
C LEU A 23 5.45 0.24 -9.45
N VAL A 24 4.16 0.03 -9.14
CA VAL A 24 3.15 -0.59 -10.01
C VAL A 24 1.89 0.28 -10.05
N TYR A 25 1.49 0.70 -11.24
CA TYR A 25 0.33 1.56 -11.47
C TYR A 25 -0.37 1.22 -12.79
N ARG A 26 -1.48 1.89 -13.10
CA ARG A 26 -2.14 1.75 -14.40
C ARG A 26 -1.41 2.56 -15.46
N GLU A 27 -1.33 2.03 -16.67
CA GLU A 27 -0.72 2.71 -17.82
C GLU A 27 -1.39 4.08 -18.08
N GLU A 28 -2.71 4.11 -18.03
CA GLU A 28 -3.50 5.33 -18.22
C GLU A 28 -3.34 6.35 -17.07
N GLY A 29 -2.67 5.96 -16.00
CA GLY A 29 -2.43 6.82 -14.82
C GLY A 29 -1.28 7.80 -15.00
N LEU A 30 -0.48 7.69 -16.06
CA LEU A 30 0.68 8.54 -16.32
C LEU A 30 0.65 9.04 -17.76
N ASP A 31 -0.01 10.18 -17.98
CA ASP A 31 0.04 10.86 -19.27
C ASP A 31 1.42 11.56 -19.49
N TRP A 32 1.65 12.03 -20.71
CA TRP A 32 2.92 12.66 -21.09
C TRP A 32 3.20 13.96 -20.31
N ARG A 33 2.17 14.69 -19.85
CA ARG A 33 2.31 15.94 -19.09
C ARG A 33 2.73 15.62 -17.66
N ASP A 34 2.08 14.64 -17.06
CA ASP A 34 2.44 14.13 -15.73
C ASP A 34 3.84 13.52 -15.75
N ARG A 35 4.20 12.76 -16.79
CA ARG A 35 5.55 12.23 -16.94
C ARG A 35 6.60 13.34 -16.95
N LYS A 36 6.41 14.39 -17.76
CA LYS A 36 7.31 15.55 -17.77
C LYS A 36 7.39 16.23 -16.40
N ARG A 37 6.27 16.38 -15.72
CA ARG A 37 6.21 16.96 -14.38
C ARG A 37 7.03 16.13 -13.38
N TYR A 38 6.88 14.83 -13.37
CA TYR A 38 7.58 13.93 -12.45
C TYR A 38 9.08 13.85 -12.75
N ILE A 39 9.49 13.88 -14.02
CA ILE A 39 10.90 14.01 -14.40
C ILE A 39 11.49 15.32 -13.86
N LYS A 40 10.79 16.46 -14.06
CA LYS A 40 11.23 17.76 -13.54
C LYS A 40 11.33 17.77 -12.01
N GLN A 41 10.46 17.05 -11.32
CA GLN A 41 10.46 16.86 -9.86
C GLN A 41 11.48 15.81 -9.40
N ARG A 42 12.21 15.17 -10.30
CA ARG A 42 13.15 14.07 -10.03
C ARG A 42 12.51 12.85 -9.33
N LEU A 43 11.23 12.63 -9.54
CA LEU A 43 10.49 11.47 -9.00
C LEU A 43 10.64 10.23 -9.89
N ILE A 44 10.89 10.43 -11.18
CA ILE A 44 11.23 9.38 -12.16
C ILE A 44 12.36 9.90 -13.05
N THR A 45 13.05 8.98 -13.72
CA THR A 45 14.07 9.30 -14.74
C THR A 45 13.44 9.30 -16.14
N GLU A 46 14.14 9.89 -17.11
CA GLU A 46 13.72 9.84 -18.52
C GLU A 46 13.65 8.39 -19.03
N ASP A 47 14.56 7.54 -18.56
CA ASP A 47 14.67 6.13 -18.92
C ASP A 47 13.69 5.23 -18.17
N GLU A 48 12.86 5.77 -17.26
CA GLU A 48 11.88 4.95 -16.53
C GLU A 48 10.92 4.28 -17.53
N PRO A 49 10.92 2.95 -17.62
CA PRO A 49 10.10 2.25 -18.60
C PRO A 49 8.61 2.44 -18.31
N ASP A 50 7.81 2.56 -19.36
CA ASP A 50 6.36 2.66 -19.24
C ASP A 50 5.76 1.46 -18.52
N MET A 51 4.70 1.71 -17.74
CA MET A 51 3.95 0.66 -17.06
C MET A 51 2.89 0.08 -17.98
N THR A 52 3.34 -0.67 -18.99
CA THR A 52 2.42 -1.38 -19.88
C THR A 52 1.66 -2.50 -19.16
N LEU A 53 0.53 -2.92 -19.71
CA LEU A 53 -0.23 -4.06 -19.18
C LEU A 53 0.65 -5.32 -19.05
N GLU A 54 1.49 -5.59 -20.06
CA GLU A 54 2.40 -6.75 -20.06
C GLU A 54 3.41 -6.65 -18.92
N ARG A 55 4.05 -5.49 -18.74
CA ARG A 55 4.98 -5.24 -17.62
C ARG A 55 4.28 -5.43 -16.28
N ARG A 56 3.07 -4.89 -16.13
CA ARG A 56 2.28 -5.06 -14.90
C ARG A 56 1.97 -6.51 -14.60
N ILE A 57 1.58 -7.31 -15.60
CA ILE A 57 1.35 -8.74 -15.43
C ILE A 57 2.63 -9.47 -14.99
N LYS A 58 3.78 -9.16 -15.59
CA LYS A 58 5.08 -9.73 -15.19
C LYS A 58 5.42 -9.40 -13.74
N LEU A 59 5.25 -8.14 -13.32
CA LEU A 59 5.51 -7.71 -11.95
C LEU A 59 4.55 -8.37 -10.96
N THR A 60 3.27 -8.48 -11.31
CA THR A 60 2.25 -9.17 -10.50
C THR A 60 2.63 -10.64 -10.25
N LYS A 61 3.03 -11.36 -11.31
CA LYS A 61 3.51 -12.75 -11.20
C LYS A 61 4.78 -12.84 -10.35
N ALA A 62 5.74 -11.95 -10.57
CA ALA A 62 7.00 -11.95 -9.83
C ALA A 62 6.76 -11.70 -8.33
N PHE A 63 5.84 -10.81 -7.99
CA PHE A 63 5.47 -10.54 -6.59
C PHE A 63 4.72 -11.73 -5.97
N GLY A 64 3.77 -12.32 -6.69
CA GLY A 64 3.03 -13.50 -6.22
C GLY A 64 3.93 -14.73 -6.01
N LEU A 65 5.01 -14.87 -6.77
CA LEU A 65 6.04 -15.92 -6.64
C LEU A 65 7.13 -15.59 -5.61
N GLY A 66 7.07 -14.43 -4.94
CA GLY A 66 8.09 -14.01 -3.98
C GLY A 66 9.43 -13.59 -4.59
N LYS A 67 9.55 -13.54 -5.92
CA LYS A 67 10.76 -13.07 -6.63
C LYS A 67 10.94 -11.56 -6.52
N LEU A 68 9.84 -10.82 -6.44
CA LEU A 68 9.79 -9.40 -6.15
C LEU A 68 9.25 -9.23 -4.73
N LYS A 69 10.02 -8.59 -3.84
CA LYS A 69 9.70 -8.56 -2.40
C LYS A 69 9.16 -7.22 -1.90
N LYS A 70 9.43 -6.13 -2.62
CA LYS A 70 9.11 -4.77 -2.19
C LYS A 70 8.39 -4.03 -3.31
N VAL A 71 7.12 -3.69 -3.09
CA VAL A 71 6.28 -3.02 -4.10
C VAL A 71 5.51 -1.87 -3.47
N ILE A 72 5.45 -0.77 -4.21
CA ILE A 72 4.49 0.31 -4.02
C ILE A 72 3.46 0.19 -5.14
N CYS A 73 2.18 0.15 -4.83
CA CYS A 73 1.15 0.14 -5.86
C CYS A 73 0.04 1.16 -5.58
N THR A 74 -0.58 1.60 -6.66
CA THR A 74 -1.86 2.30 -6.59
C THR A 74 -3.00 1.29 -6.48
N THR A 75 -4.23 1.74 -6.61
CA THR A 75 -5.45 0.89 -6.54
C THR A 75 -5.49 -0.26 -7.56
N VAL A 76 -4.49 -0.34 -8.46
CA VAL A 76 -4.41 -1.36 -9.51
C VAL A 76 -4.42 -2.81 -9.01
N TRP A 77 -3.97 -3.03 -7.78
CA TRP A 77 -3.99 -4.35 -7.15
C TRP A 77 -5.09 -4.52 -6.08
N ASN A 78 -5.97 -3.54 -5.95
CA ASN A 78 -7.06 -3.63 -4.96
C ASN A 78 -8.07 -4.74 -5.30
N VAL A 79 -8.22 -5.09 -6.59
CA VAL A 79 -9.17 -6.11 -7.05
C VAL A 79 -8.48 -7.12 -7.97
N GLY A 80 -8.91 -8.38 -7.91
CA GLY A 80 -8.53 -9.41 -8.87
C GLY A 80 -7.14 -10.04 -8.69
N VAL A 81 -6.36 -9.64 -7.68
CA VAL A 81 -5.02 -10.20 -7.43
C VAL A 81 -4.97 -10.88 -6.07
N SER A 82 -4.36 -12.05 -6.01
CA SER A 82 -4.15 -12.80 -4.78
C SER A 82 -2.65 -12.97 -4.52
N PHE A 83 -2.22 -12.60 -3.33
CA PHE A 83 -0.83 -12.74 -2.88
C PHE A 83 -0.81 -13.53 -1.57
N ASN A 84 -0.75 -14.85 -1.66
CA ASN A 84 -0.74 -15.71 -0.48
C ASN A 84 0.51 -15.49 0.40
N ASN A 85 1.63 -15.11 -0.23
CA ASN A 85 2.91 -14.84 0.45
C ASN A 85 3.03 -13.41 0.99
N LEU A 86 1.96 -12.62 0.96
CA LEU A 86 2.01 -11.25 1.49
C LEU A 86 2.03 -11.28 3.01
N GLU A 87 3.15 -10.92 3.61
CA GLU A 87 3.36 -10.87 5.06
C GLU A 87 3.11 -9.47 5.63
N VAL A 88 3.55 -8.44 4.91
CA VAL A 88 3.47 -7.05 5.39
C VAL A 88 2.78 -6.18 4.37
N LEU A 89 1.70 -5.54 4.79
CA LEU A 89 0.99 -4.50 4.07
C LEU A 89 1.12 -3.17 4.81
N ILE A 90 1.51 -2.13 4.09
CA ILE A 90 1.51 -0.75 4.60
C ILE A 90 0.44 0.02 3.83
N ARG A 91 -0.58 0.49 4.53
CA ARG A 91 -1.65 1.29 3.97
C ARG A 91 -1.26 2.76 4.00
N ALA A 92 -0.76 3.28 2.90
CA ALA A 92 -0.54 4.70 2.67
C ALA A 92 -1.72 5.33 1.88
N ASP A 93 -2.85 4.62 1.79
CA ASP A 93 -4.10 5.11 1.25
C ASP A 93 -4.95 5.64 2.42
N ALA A 94 -5.41 6.86 2.35
CA ALA A 94 -6.33 7.43 3.33
C ALA A 94 -7.80 7.06 3.02
N GLY A 95 -8.03 5.95 2.33
CA GLY A 95 -9.33 5.45 1.92
C GLY A 95 -10.25 5.17 3.11
N GLY A 96 -11.54 5.10 2.87
CA GLY A 96 -12.58 4.80 3.85
C GLY A 96 -13.73 4.05 3.19
N SER A 97 -13.41 3.20 2.21
CA SER A 97 -14.38 2.31 1.56
C SER A 97 -14.48 1.01 2.34
N PRO A 98 -15.65 0.64 2.90
CA PRO A 98 -15.79 -0.60 3.68
C PRO A 98 -15.30 -1.85 2.93
N VAL A 99 -15.50 -1.90 1.62
CA VAL A 99 -15.05 -3.01 0.77
C VAL A 99 -13.52 -3.06 0.71
N ASN A 100 -12.86 -1.93 0.44
CA ASN A 100 -11.40 -1.88 0.38
C ASN A 100 -10.77 -2.09 1.76
N ASP A 101 -11.42 -1.57 2.81
CA ASP A 101 -10.95 -1.66 4.19
C ASP A 101 -10.91 -3.10 4.70
N THR A 102 -11.72 -3.98 4.12
CA THR A 102 -11.72 -5.42 4.41
C THR A 102 -10.89 -6.23 3.41
N GLN A 103 -11.03 -5.94 2.10
CA GLN A 103 -10.41 -6.75 1.05
C GLN A 103 -8.90 -6.60 0.98
N ILE A 104 -8.38 -5.38 1.16
CA ILE A 104 -6.94 -5.12 1.06
C ILE A 104 -6.19 -5.76 2.23
N PRO A 105 -6.55 -5.49 3.50
CA PRO A 105 -5.93 -6.17 4.65
C PRO A 105 -6.19 -7.67 4.67
N GLY A 106 -7.38 -8.13 4.29
CA GLY A 106 -7.73 -9.55 4.22
C GLY A 106 -6.83 -10.40 3.31
N ARG A 107 -6.03 -9.78 2.45
CA ARG A 107 -5.01 -10.51 1.65
C ARG A 107 -3.81 -10.92 2.49
N VAL A 108 -3.52 -10.17 3.53
CA VAL A 108 -2.41 -10.47 4.45
C VAL A 108 -2.78 -11.63 5.37
N SER A 109 -4.06 -11.84 5.66
CA SER A 109 -4.54 -12.95 6.49
C SER A 109 -4.52 -14.32 5.78
N ARG A 110 -4.29 -14.37 4.45
CA ARG A 110 -4.25 -15.63 3.70
C ARG A 110 -3.08 -16.48 4.14
N THR A 111 -3.34 -17.75 4.34
CA THR A 111 -2.32 -18.73 4.72
C THR A 111 -1.45 -19.11 3.53
N ALA A 112 -0.15 -19.26 3.78
CA ALA A 112 0.81 -19.84 2.85
C ALA A 112 1.82 -20.65 3.65
N GLU A 113 2.45 -21.63 3.00
CA GLU A 113 3.50 -22.42 3.61
C GLU A 113 4.63 -21.53 4.14
N GLY A 114 5.00 -21.71 5.41
CA GLY A 114 6.02 -20.91 6.10
C GLY A 114 5.58 -19.53 6.58
N LYS A 115 4.38 -19.07 6.24
CA LYS A 115 3.84 -17.81 6.74
C LYS A 115 3.12 -18.02 8.07
N GLN A 116 3.63 -17.41 9.13
CA GLN A 116 3.06 -17.52 10.48
C GLN A 116 2.12 -16.37 10.80
N VAL A 117 2.46 -15.16 10.37
CA VAL A 117 1.73 -13.93 10.73
C VAL A 117 1.62 -13.01 9.51
N GLY A 118 0.51 -12.30 9.40
CA GLY A 118 0.35 -11.19 8.50
C GLY A 118 0.32 -9.87 9.28
N ILE A 119 0.99 -8.84 8.79
CA ILE A 119 1.09 -7.55 9.46
C ILE A 119 0.50 -6.47 8.55
N VAL A 120 -0.44 -5.69 9.09
CA VAL A 120 -0.94 -4.48 8.44
C VAL A 120 -0.51 -3.26 9.23
N HIS A 121 0.22 -2.35 8.58
CA HIS A 121 0.47 -1.03 9.12
C HIS A 121 -0.55 -0.06 8.52
N ASP A 122 -1.36 0.54 9.36
CA ASP A 122 -2.30 1.59 8.97
C ASP A 122 -2.05 2.86 9.78
N TYR A 123 -2.43 4.01 9.26
CA TYR A 123 -2.20 5.30 9.86
C TYR A 123 -3.52 5.90 10.34
N MET A 124 -3.54 6.34 11.60
CA MET A 124 -4.67 7.10 12.16
C MET A 124 -4.55 8.57 11.77
N ASP A 125 -5.01 8.88 10.57
CA ASP A 125 -4.93 10.22 10.00
C ASP A 125 -5.67 11.26 10.88
N GLN A 126 -4.97 12.33 11.23
CA GLN A 126 -5.48 13.37 12.13
C GLN A 126 -5.62 14.75 11.47
N PHE A 127 -5.37 14.86 10.16
CA PHE A 127 -5.29 16.15 9.45
C PHE A 127 -6.61 16.92 9.36
N SER A 128 -7.73 16.21 9.25
CA SER A 128 -9.05 16.82 9.20
C SER A 128 -10.12 15.89 9.74
N THR A 129 -11.32 16.43 10.00
CA THR A 129 -12.46 15.61 10.45
C THR A 129 -12.78 14.48 9.47
N GLY A 130 -12.71 14.71 8.15
CA GLY A 130 -12.98 13.69 7.15
C GLY A 130 -11.95 12.53 7.20
N PHE A 131 -10.67 12.82 7.35
CA PHE A 131 -9.63 11.80 7.48
C PHE A 131 -9.75 11.04 8.80
N LYS A 132 -10.02 11.73 9.91
CA LYS A 132 -10.29 11.09 11.21
C LYS A 132 -11.46 10.10 11.13
N THR A 133 -12.55 10.50 10.48
CA THR A 133 -13.73 9.65 10.30
C THR A 133 -13.39 8.40 9.46
N LYS A 134 -12.63 8.55 8.37
CA LYS A 134 -12.19 7.43 7.56
C LYS A 134 -11.29 6.48 8.34
N ALA A 135 -10.32 7.02 9.08
CA ALA A 135 -9.42 6.22 9.92
C ALA A 135 -10.20 5.46 11.02
N SER A 136 -11.19 6.10 11.65
CA SER A 136 -12.07 5.43 12.61
C SER A 136 -12.83 4.27 11.97
N LYS A 137 -13.46 4.49 10.82
CA LYS A 137 -14.18 3.43 10.09
C LYS A 137 -13.28 2.24 9.73
N ARG A 138 -12.02 2.49 9.33
CA ARG A 138 -11.06 1.41 9.08
C ARG A 138 -10.80 0.60 10.34
N ARG A 139 -10.55 1.29 11.46
CA ARG A 139 -10.35 0.64 12.76
C ARG A 139 -11.53 -0.22 13.15
N ASP A 140 -12.75 0.34 13.04
CA ASP A 140 -13.98 -0.38 13.40
C ASP A 140 -14.16 -1.62 12.50
N SER A 141 -13.85 -1.52 11.19
CA SER A 141 -13.84 -2.66 10.27
C SER A 141 -12.83 -3.75 10.66
N TYR A 142 -11.66 -3.38 11.19
CA TYR A 142 -10.68 -4.37 11.69
C TYR A 142 -11.18 -5.09 12.94
N GLU A 143 -11.85 -4.38 13.84
CA GLU A 143 -12.47 -4.95 15.03
C GLU A 143 -13.61 -5.91 14.66
N GLU A 144 -14.49 -5.52 13.73
CA GLU A 144 -15.59 -6.36 13.22
C GLU A 144 -15.08 -7.66 12.57
N ASN A 145 -13.89 -7.63 11.95
CA ASN A 145 -13.26 -8.83 11.39
C ASN A 145 -12.45 -9.64 12.41
N GLY A 146 -12.45 -9.24 13.68
CA GLY A 146 -11.74 -9.96 14.75
C GLY A 146 -10.23 -9.85 14.66
N TRP A 147 -9.70 -8.82 13.99
CA TRP A 147 -8.26 -8.65 13.86
C TRP A 147 -7.69 -7.95 15.09
N GLU A 148 -6.61 -8.50 15.63
CA GLU A 148 -5.91 -7.90 16.76
C GLU A 148 -5.35 -6.54 16.37
N GLN A 149 -5.62 -5.52 17.17
CA GLN A 149 -5.15 -4.17 16.95
C GLN A 149 -4.16 -3.76 18.04
N ILE A 150 -2.96 -3.40 17.63
CA ILE A 150 -1.93 -2.91 18.53
C ILE A 150 -1.75 -1.41 18.30
N PHE A 151 -2.10 -0.63 19.31
CA PHE A 151 -1.93 0.81 19.27
C PHE A 151 -0.57 1.21 19.84
N PRO A 152 0.05 2.27 19.31
CA PRO A 152 1.31 2.75 19.83
C PRO A 152 1.13 3.20 21.28
N LYS A 153 2.06 2.80 22.13
CA LYS A 153 2.16 3.42 23.46
C LYS A 153 2.61 4.86 23.26
N LYS A 154 1.94 5.79 23.93
CA LYS A 154 2.31 7.20 23.92
C LYS A 154 3.74 7.33 24.44
N GLY A 155 4.66 7.68 23.56
CA GLY A 155 6.04 7.97 23.97
C GLY A 155 6.09 9.19 24.89
N LYS A 156 7.14 9.36 25.68
CA LYS A 156 7.33 10.52 26.57
C LYS A 156 7.28 11.87 25.82
N ASN A 157 7.54 11.87 24.51
CA ASN A 157 7.57 13.05 23.64
C ASN A 157 6.31 13.20 22.76
N GLY A 158 5.25 12.43 22.97
CA GLY A 158 4.02 12.52 22.17
C GLY A 158 4.07 11.81 20.82
N ASP A 159 5.16 11.15 20.48
CA ASP A 159 5.30 10.40 19.23
C ASP A 159 4.52 9.09 19.29
N PHE A 160 3.77 8.80 18.23
CA PHE A 160 2.99 7.58 18.12
C PHE A 160 3.65 6.61 17.15
N TYR A 161 4.06 5.43 17.64
CA TYR A 161 4.46 4.30 16.80
C TYR A 161 3.41 3.21 16.88
N GLN A 162 2.86 2.82 15.75
CA GLN A 162 1.84 1.79 15.68
C GLN A 162 2.42 0.52 15.04
N ARG A 163 2.33 -0.60 15.73
CA ARG A 163 2.57 -1.93 15.15
C ARG A 163 1.30 -2.75 15.31
N MET A 164 0.81 -3.29 14.22
CA MET A 164 -0.26 -4.29 14.24
C MET A 164 0.33 -5.64 13.84
N PHE A 165 0.05 -6.67 14.63
CA PHE A 165 0.44 -8.05 14.35
C PHE A 165 -0.84 -8.89 14.24
N TRP A 166 -0.85 -9.86 13.35
CA TRP A 166 -1.94 -10.83 13.12
C TRP A 166 -1.46 -12.23 13.36
#